data_8e268852c7248e9eda2707f6dd01d4a5
#
_entry.id   8e268852c7248e9eda2707f6dd01d4a5
#
_cell.length_a   1.000
_cell.length_b   1.000
_cell.length_c   1.000
_cell.angle_alpha   90.00
_cell.angle_beta   90.00
_cell.angle_gamma   90.00
#
_symmetry.space_group_name_H-M   'P 1'
#
loop_
_entity.id
_entity.type
_entity.pdbx_description
1 polymer ?
#
loop_
_entity_poly.entity_id
_entity_poly.type
_entity_poly.pdbx_seq_one_letter_code
_entity_poly.pdbx_strand_id
1 'polypeptide(L)'
;ILLATSNPFIGLFIGLLATALIQSSSTVTSMTVAVVASGYLTLGNAIPVVMGANVGTTLTSTLVSLGFITKRNQFRKAISAGTIHDFFNIITVLIVFPLEYYYGTLSYLAQQLTALVDESTMGFDLFQGSKGLGLSRISQWLVEALPQNFITLLLALALLFASIKFLSTIIYKRLIGSSKDRMRKYVFANPYKSFGWGVLITGGVQSSSITTSLMVPMVASGKVMLHNAFPFIMGANIGTTITALLAAFNKSDAAISLAFVHILFNLIGVLVFLPFPALRNIPVMLASRFGALTLDSRIIGFSYILFTFFLMPFTLIYLNKGHVTERTYLFENLTAHGESSLTTIKVRREVAENKLDYYIYKGTLPDDGVLPDTIFMIRERHNRFATVDQVCTYKNATLQFNKDHKIISLNDTSTYRTESLKLEHLNYIKVQLGDGLIGHYWFDLDQKIAVKSEVVKSNGELLKSSKLISIQ
;
A
#
# COMPACT_ATOMS: atom_id res chain seq x y z
N ILE A 1 -5.44 -4.30 7.37
CA ILE A 1 -4.59 -3.70 6.30
C ILE A 1 -5.41 -2.67 5.52
N LEU A 2 -6.60 -3.00 5.01
CA LEU A 2 -7.46 -2.11 4.22
C LEU A 2 -7.73 -0.76 4.91
N LEU A 3 -8.08 -0.79 6.19
CA LEU A 3 -8.33 0.42 6.99
C LEU A 3 -7.05 1.21 7.29
N ALA A 4 -5.92 0.53 7.43
CA ALA A 4 -4.64 1.19 7.66
C ALA A 4 -4.08 1.88 6.41
N THR A 5 -4.42 1.40 5.20
CA THR A 5 -3.95 2.00 3.94
C THR A 5 -4.84 3.12 3.42
N SER A 6 -5.97 3.42 4.08
CA SER A 6 -6.82 4.57 3.72
C SER A 6 -6.11 5.92 3.92
N ASN A 7 -5.18 5.99 4.87
CA ASN A 7 -4.28 7.12 5.01
C ASN A 7 -3.04 6.91 4.12
N PRO A 8 -2.77 7.75 3.12
CA PRO A 8 -1.64 7.61 2.22
C PRO A 8 -0.27 7.62 2.92
N PHE A 9 -0.12 8.38 4.02
CA PHE A 9 1.11 8.36 4.82
C PHE A 9 1.30 6.99 5.49
N ILE A 10 0.25 6.42 6.07
CA ILE A 10 0.31 5.07 6.66
C ILE A 10 0.61 4.05 5.57
N GLY A 11 -0.04 4.14 4.41
CA GLY A 11 0.22 3.28 3.25
C GLY A 11 1.69 3.28 2.85
N LEU A 12 2.31 4.47 2.77
CA LEU A 12 3.73 4.64 2.45
C LEU A 12 4.63 3.94 3.50
N PHE A 13 4.37 4.15 4.79
CA PHE A 13 5.17 3.53 5.84
C PHE A 13 4.92 2.03 5.98
N ILE A 14 3.71 1.54 5.67
CA ILE A 14 3.42 0.09 5.57
C ILE A 14 4.25 -0.53 4.44
N GLY A 15 4.28 0.08 3.27
CA GLY A 15 5.09 -0.38 2.13
C GLY A 15 6.58 -0.42 2.45
N LEU A 16 7.09 0.64 3.10
CA LEU A 16 8.48 0.74 3.55
C LEU A 16 8.80 -0.38 4.55
N LEU A 17 8.01 -0.50 5.61
CA LEU A 17 8.24 -1.48 6.68
C LEU A 17 8.10 -2.92 6.18
N ALA A 18 7.06 -3.20 5.37
CA ALA A 18 6.87 -4.52 4.76
C ALA A 18 8.07 -4.91 3.90
N THR A 19 8.57 -3.99 3.08
CA THR A 19 9.74 -4.26 2.24
C THR A 19 11.02 -4.39 3.05
N ALA A 20 11.19 -3.58 4.09
CA ALA A 20 12.33 -3.70 5.00
C ALA A 20 12.36 -5.06 5.71
N LEU A 21 11.20 -5.60 6.09
CA LEU A 21 11.07 -6.92 6.73
C LEU A 21 11.23 -8.07 5.73
N ILE A 22 10.55 -8.01 4.59
CA ILE A 22 10.56 -9.07 3.55
C ILE A 22 11.86 -9.04 2.74
N GLN A 23 12.58 -7.91 2.70
CA GLN A 23 13.80 -7.67 1.91
C GLN A 23 13.57 -7.80 0.39
N SER A 24 12.32 -7.61 -0.08
CA SER A 24 11.95 -7.74 -1.49
C SER A 24 10.79 -6.80 -1.85
N SER A 25 11.11 -5.68 -2.50
CA SER A 25 10.08 -4.78 -3.03
C SER A 25 9.27 -5.41 -4.16
N SER A 26 9.91 -6.27 -4.98
CA SER A 26 9.19 -7.00 -6.03
C SER A 26 8.08 -7.87 -5.45
N THR A 27 8.34 -8.56 -4.34
CA THR A 27 7.33 -9.36 -3.62
C THR A 27 6.22 -8.47 -3.07
N VAL A 28 6.57 -7.39 -2.35
CA VAL A 28 5.58 -6.47 -1.76
C VAL A 28 4.73 -5.81 -2.85
N THR A 29 5.35 -5.33 -3.93
CA THR A 29 4.62 -4.72 -5.05
C THR A 29 3.72 -5.74 -5.75
N SER A 30 4.21 -6.96 -6.03
CA SER A 30 3.39 -8.01 -6.65
C SER A 30 2.20 -8.42 -5.77
N MET A 31 2.40 -8.51 -4.44
CA MET A 31 1.30 -8.74 -3.50
C MET A 31 0.30 -7.58 -3.52
N THR A 32 0.78 -6.34 -3.55
CA THR A 32 -0.09 -5.15 -3.64
C THR A 32 -0.89 -5.16 -4.95
N VAL A 33 -0.26 -5.50 -6.08
CA VAL A 33 -0.93 -5.68 -7.38
C VAL A 33 -2.02 -6.76 -7.29
N ALA A 34 -1.75 -7.89 -6.65
CA ALA A 34 -2.73 -8.96 -6.48
C ALA A 34 -3.92 -8.53 -5.61
N VAL A 35 -3.68 -7.75 -4.54
CA VAL A 35 -4.73 -7.23 -3.66
C VAL A 35 -5.59 -6.18 -4.37
N VAL A 36 -4.99 -5.36 -5.25
CA VAL A 36 -5.74 -4.42 -6.11
C VAL A 36 -6.54 -5.19 -7.16
N ALA A 37 -5.95 -6.21 -7.79
CA ALA A 37 -6.63 -7.04 -8.78
C ALA A 37 -7.88 -7.74 -8.21
N SER A 38 -7.85 -8.12 -6.93
CA SER A 38 -8.99 -8.75 -6.24
C SER A 38 -10.04 -7.74 -5.73
N GLY A 39 -9.84 -6.43 -5.96
CA GLY A 39 -10.75 -5.39 -5.53
C GLY A 39 -10.68 -5.03 -4.04
N TYR A 40 -9.84 -5.69 -3.25
CA TYR A 40 -9.69 -5.40 -1.82
C TYR A 40 -8.94 -4.09 -1.53
N LEU A 41 -8.18 -3.55 -2.47
CA LEU A 41 -7.46 -2.30 -2.32
C LEU A 41 -7.66 -1.42 -3.55
N THR A 42 -8.02 -0.17 -3.34
CA THR A 42 -8.14 0.80 -4.44
C THR A 42 -6.77 1.20 -4.97
N LEU A 43 -6.70 1.62 -6.24
CA LEU A 43 -5.47 2.12 -6.85
C LEU A 43 -4.85 3.25 -6.02
N GLY A 44 -5.66 4.25 -5.62
CA GLY A 44 -5.19 5.40 -4.84
C GLY A 44 -4.55 5.02 -3.48
N ASN A 45 -5.08 4.00 -2.81
CA ASN A 45 -4.53 3.50 -1.55
C ASN A 45 -3.29 2.62 -1.74
N ALA A 46 -3.16 1.97 -2.91
CA ALA A 46 -2.04 1.11 -3.24
C ALA A 46 -0.77 1.89 -3.65
N ILE A 47 -0.95 3.06 -4.27
CA ILE A 47 0.17 3.87 -4.77
C ILE A 47 1.18 4.23 -3.69
N PRO A 48 0.77 4.77 -2.52
CA PRO A 48 1.70 5.05 -1.42
C PRO A 48 2.45 3.80 -0.93
N VAL A 49 1.78 2.64 -0.91
CA VAL A 49 2.43 1.37 -0.53
C VAL A 49 3.57 1.02 -1.49
N VAL A 50 3.37 1.18 -2.79
CA VAL A 50 4.41 0.95 -3.81
C VAL A 50 5.55 1.96 -3.69
N MET A 51 5.25 3.25 -3.43
CA MET A 51 6.29 4.27 -3.18
C MET A 51 7.12 3.91 -1.94
N GLY A 52 6.47 3.52 -0.84
CA GLY A 52 7.15 3.07 0.37
C GLY A 52 7.99 1.81 0.17
N ALA A 53 7.49 0.85 -0.62
CA ALA A 53 8.23 -0.35 -0.98
C ALA A 53 9.54 -0.05 -1.70
N ASN A 54 9.58 0.98 -2.57
CA ASN A 54 10.81 1.42 -3.21
C ASN A 54 11.83 1.95 -2.18
N VAL A 55 11.39 2.72 -1.18
CA VAL A 55 12.29 3.17 -0.10
C VAL A 55 12.78 1.98 0.73
N GLY A 56 11.89 1.06 1.12
CA GLY A 56 12.27 -0.12 1.91
C GLY A 56 13.29 -1.05 1.26
N THR A 57 13.35 -1.08 -0.08
CA THR A 57 14.32 -1.89 -0.85
C THR A 57 15.78 -1.54 -0.52
N THR A 58 16.03 -0.31 -0.16
CA THR A 58 17.39 0.23 -0.01
C THR A 58 18.08 -0.30 1.25
N LEU A 59 17.31 -0.77 2.23
CA LEU A 59 17.82 -1.36 3.47
C LEU A 59 18.86 -2.47 3.22
N THR A 60 18.66 -3.31 2.20
CA THR A 60 19.58 -4.42 1.90
C THR A 60 20.99 -3.92 1.58
N SER A 61 21.11 -2.88 0.74
CA SER A 61 22.42 -2.28 0.42
C SER A 61 23.08 -1.65 1.64
N THR A 62 22.28 -1.00 2.50
CA THR A 62 22.78 -0.38 3.72
C THR A 62 23.21 -1.43 4.75
N LEU A 63 22.51 -2.56 4.88
CA LEU A 63 22.94 -3.70 5.69
C LEU A 63 24.25 -4.33 5.17
N VAL A 64 24.38 -4.52 3.86
CA VAL A 64 25.63 -5.04 3.25
C VAL A 64 26.81 -4.12 3.55
N SER A 65 26.60 -2.81 3.66
CA SER A 65 27.66 -1.86 4.00
C SER A 65 28.23 -2.07 5.41
N LEU A 66 27.42 -2.57 6.35
CA LEU A 66 27.88 -2.91 7.72
C LEU A 66 28.92 -4.03 7.72
N GLY A 67 28.94 -4.89 6.69
CA GLY A 67 29.98 -5.92 6.53
C GLY A 67 31.41 -5.36 6.41
N PHE A 68 31.57 -4.05 6.19
CA PHE A 68 32.86 -3.35 6.12
C PHE A 68 33.22 -2.61 7.41
N ILE A 69 32.44 -2.75 8.49
CA ILE A 69 32.55 -1.97 9.75
C ILE A 69 33.93 -2.04 10.39
N THR A 70 34.69 -3.12 10.19
CA THR A 70 36.03 -3.30 10.73
C THR A 70 37.10 -2.49 10.01
N LYS A 71 36.85 -2.07 8.76
CA LYS A 71 37.81 -1.41 7.89
C LYS A 71 37.44 0.05 7.67
N ARG A 72 37.94 0.97 8.50
CA ARG A 72 37.50 2.38 8.59
C ARG A 72 37.27 3.07 7.23
N ASN A 73 38.28 3.08 6.33
CA ASN A 73 38.17 3.75 5.02
C ASN A 73 37.22 3.05 4.05
N GLN A 74 37.15 1.70 4.09
CA GLN A 74 36.23 0.94 3.27
C GLN A 74 34.80 1.10 3.79
N PHE A 75 34.61 1.15 5.09
CA PHE A 75 33.31 1.34 5.74
C PHE A 75 32.67 2.67 5.30
N ARG A 76 33.44 3.79 5.35
CA ARG A 76 32.95 5.08 4.84
C ARG A 76 32.40 4.97 3.42
N LYS A 77 33.18 4.37 2.50
CA LYS A 77 32.78 4.20 1.10
C LYS A 77 31.61 3.24 0.96
N ALA A 78 31.58 2.18 1.76
CA ALA A 78 30.51 1.19 1.79
C ALA A 78 29.18 1.82 2.22
N ILE A 79 29.17 2.57 3.35
CA ILE A 79 27.98 3.27 3.83
C ILE A 79 27.51 4.29 2.79
N SER A 80 28.42 5.08 2.20
CA SER A 80 28.02 6.01 1.13
C SER A 80 27.38 5.28 -0.06
N ALA A 81 27.88 4.10 -0.42
CA ALA A 81 27.30 3.30 -1.51
C ALA A 81 25.98 2.62 -1.13
N GLY A 82 25.81 2.22 0.13
CA GLY A 82 24.57 1.67 0.64
C GLY A 82 23.45 2.73 0.69
N THR A 83 23.76 3.90 1.22
CA THR A 83 22.77 4.96 1.50
C THR A 83 22.47 5.89 0.31
N ILE A 84 23.24 5.86 -0.78
CA ILE A 84 22.94 6.70 -1.95
C ILE A 84 21.60 6.32 -2.59
N HIS A 85 21.24 5.05 -2.54
CA HIS A 85 19.95 4.53 -2.99
C HIS A 85 18.82 5.04 -2.09
N ASP A 86 19.05 5.09 -0.77
CA ASP A 86 18.09 5.63 0.21
C ASP A 86 17.77 7.08 -0.13
N PHE A 87 18.82 7.94 -0.24
CA PHE A 87 18.63 9.36 -0.55
C PHE A 87 17.94 9.58 -1.90
N PHE A 88 18.25 8.79 -2.91
CA PHE A 88 17.56 8.86 -4.19
C PHE A 88 16.07 8.58 -4.04
N ASN A 89 15.68 7.46 -3.43
CA ASN A 89 14.29 7.08 -3.28
C ASN A 89 13.53 8.02 -2.35
N ILE A 90 14.15 8.45 -1.24
CA ILE A 90 13.53 9.41 -0.30
C ILE A 90 13.25 10.74 -1.00
N ILE A 91 14.23 11.31 -1.74
CA ILE A 91 14.02 12.57 -2.45
C ILE A 91 12.96 12.40 -3.55
N THR A 92 12.95 11.27 -4.26
CA THR A 92 11.93 10.96 -5.26
C THR A 92 10.54 10.92 -4.61
N VAL A 93 10.39 10.27 -3.45
CA VAL A 93 9.13 10.27 -2.68
C VAL A 93 8.74 11.69 -2.27
N LEU A 94 9.66 12.50 -1.76
CA LEU A 94 9.39 13.87 -1.34
C LEU A 94 8.90 14.75 -2.50
N ILE A 95 9.29 14.46 -3.73
CA ILE A 95 8.82 15.16 -4.94
C ILE A 95 7.48 14.59 -5.40
N VAL A 96 7.38 13.27 -5.55
CA VAL A 96 6.28 12.61 -6.25
C VAL A 96 5.08 12.39 -5.33
N PHE A 97 5.28 12.11 -4.04
CA PHE A 97 4.19 11.86 -3.10
C PHE A 97 3.25 13.07 -2.91
N PRO A 98 3.73 14.32 -2.76
CA PRO A 98 2.84 15.47 -2.74
C PRO A 98 2.06 15.66 -4.05
N LEU A 99 2.70 15.42 -5.20
CA LEU A 99 2.04 15.52 -6.51
C LEU A 99 0.91 14.49 -6.64
N GLU A 100 1.14 13.29 -6.16
CA GLU A 100 0.11 12.25 -6.13
C GLU A 100 -0.99 12.59 -5.11
N TYR A 101 -0.60 12.98 -3.90
CA TYR A 101 -1.54 13.26 -2.81
C TYR A 101 -2.52 14.40 -3.13
N TYR A 102 -2.05 15.50 -3.73
CA TYR A 102 -2.87 16.67 -4.02
C TYR A 102 -3.52 16.63 -5.39
N TYR A 103 -2.87 16.04 -6.38
CA TYR A 103 -3.28 16.13 -7.80
C TYR A 103 -3.59 14.78 -8.43
N GLY A 104 -3.26 13.64 -7.81
CA GLY A 104 -3.44 12.30 -8.40
C GLY A 104 -2.62 12.09 -9.68
N THR A 105 -1.44 12.70 -9.76
CA THR A 105 -0.65 12.77 -11.00
C THR A 105 -0.25 11.39 -11.51
N LEU A 106 0.26 10.51 -10.63
CA LEU A 106 0.63 9.15 -11.03
C LEU A 106 -0.60 8.31 -11.36
N SER A 107 -1.67 8.44 -10.56
CA SER A 107 -2.95 7.77 -10.80
C SER A 107 -3.46 8.11 -12.20
N TYR A 108 -3.50 9.40 -12.54
CA TYR A 108 -3.98 9.87 -13.83
C TYR A 108 -3.11 9.34 -14.98
N LEU A 109 -1.79 9.54 -14.92
CA LEU A 109 -0.88 9.11 -15.97
C LEU A 109 -0.90 7.58 -16.16
N ALA A 110 -0.95 6.83 -15.07
CA ALA A 110 -0.98 5.38 -15.12
C ALA A 110 -2.27 4.85 -15.76
N GLN A 111 -3.42 5.45 -15.44
CA GLN A 111 -4.70 5.10 -16.06
C GLN A 111 -4.73 5.44 -17.57
N GLN A 112 -4.14 6.57 -17.97
CA GLN A 112 -4.01 6.90 -19.40
C GLN A 112 -3.13 5.87 -20.13
N LEU A 113 -2.02 5.46 -19.52
CA LEU A 113 -1.17 4.41 -20.10
C LEU A 113 -1.88 3.07 -20.17
N THR A 114 -2.65 2.70 -19.14
CA THR A 114 -3.46 1.47 -19.14
C THR A 114 -4.49 1.48 -20.28
N ALA A 115 -5.16 2.62 -20.52
CA ALA A 115 -6.14 2.75 -21.59
C ALA A 115 -5.53 2.64 -23.01
N LEU A 116 -4.22 2.87 -23.16
CA LEU A 116 -3.50 2.69 -24.42
C LEU A 116 -3.06 1.24 -24.67
N VAL A 117 -3.11 0.42 -23.63
CA VAL A 117 -2.73 -0.99 -23.71
C VAL A 117 -3.96 -1.81 -24.06
N ASP A 118 -4.10 -2.13 -25.35
CA ASP A 118 -5.15 -3.04 -25.83
C ASP A 118 -4.85 -4.47 -25.34
N GLU A 119 -5.85 -5.16 -24.78
CA GLU A 119 -5.71 -6.57 -24.31
C GLU A 119 -5.19 -7.50 -25.40
N SER A 120 -5.47 -7.17 -26.67
CA SER A 120 -5.01 -7.94 -27.84
C SER A 120 -3.53 -7.79 -28.14
N THR A 121 -2.88 -6.68 -27.71
CA THR A 121 -1.48 -6.38 -28.04
C THR A 121 -0.49 -6.92 -26.99
N MET A 122 -0.94 -7.28 -25.80
CA MET A 122 -0.11 -7.92 -24.77
C MET A 122 0.00 -9.45 -24.92
N GLY A 123 -0.28 -10.00 -26.08
CA GLY A 123 -0.02 -11.39 -26.44
C GLY A 123 1.46 -11.75 -26.43
N PHE A 124 2.13 -11.51 -25.29
CA PHE A 124 3.51 -11.92 -25.06
C PHE A 124 3.51 -13.38 -24.58
N ASP A 125 3.23 -14.31 -25.52
CA ASP A 125 3.33 -15.77 -25.32
C ASP A 125 4.72 -16.24 -24.85
N LEU A 126 5.71 -15.36 -24.90
CA LEU A 126 7.08 -15.62 -24.48
C LEU A 126 7.23 -15.98 -22.99
N PHE A 127 6.27 -15.62 -22.13
CA PHE A 127 6.36 -15.87 -20.69
C PHE A 127 5.39 -16.95 -20.15
N GLN A 128 4.45 -17.43 -20.94
CA GLN A 128 3.62 -18.59 -20.54
C GLN A 128 4.43 -19.88 -20.42
N GLY A 129 5.62 -19.96 -21.02
CA GLY A 129 6.51 -21.12 -20.97
C GLY A 129 7.39 -21.24 -19.71
N SER A 130 7.46 -20.22 -18.85
CA SER A 130 8.18 -20.32 -17.58
C SER A 130 7.32 -20.93 -16.47
N LYS A 131 6.84 -22.14 -16.63
CA LYS A 131 6.70 -23.08 -15.51
C LYS A 131 8.08 -23.10 -14.88
N GLY A 132 8.28 -22.30 -13.82
CA GLY A 132 9.57 -22.02 -13.22
C GLY A 132 10.40 -23.28 -13.10
N LEU A 133 11.61 -23.24 -13.58
CA LEU A 133 12.64 -24.27 -13.47
C LEU A 133 12.47 -24.98 -12.12
N GLY A 134 11.79 -26.11 -12.04
CA GLY A 134 11.58 -26.99 -10.88
C GLY A 134 11.77 -26.45 -9.45
N LEU A 135 12.26 -25.22 -9.31
CA LEU A 135 12.54 -24.49 -8.06
C LEU A 135 11.27 -24.23 -7.23
N SER A 136 10.12 -24.05 -7.88
CA SER A 136 8.84 -23.93 -7.18
C SER A 136 8.47 -25.23 -6.44
N ARG A 137 8.77 -26.40 -7.04
CA ARG A 137 8.56 -27.70 -6.38
C ARG A 137 9.52 -27.90 -5.21
N ILE A 138 10.78 -27.50 -5.37
CA ILE A 138 11.79 -27.58 -4.30
C ILE A 138 11.42 -26.64 -3.16
N SER A 139 10.98 -25.42 -3.45
CA SER A 139 10.55 -24.47 -2.40
C SER A 139 9.29 -24.93 -1.67
N GLN A 140 8.30 -25.48 -2.38
CA GLN A 140 7.11 -26.07 -1.76
C GLN A 140 7.47 -27.26 -0.87
N TRP A 141 8.27 -28.18 -1.37
CA TRP A 141 8.76 -29.32 -0.58
C TRP A 141 9.53 -28.87 0.68
N LEU A 142 10.38 -27.85 0.58
CA LEU A 142 11.10 -27.28 1.73
C LEU A 142 10.15 -26.67 2.75
N VAL A 143 9.13 -25.95 2.31
CA VAL A 143 8.12 -25.32 3.19
C VAL A 143 7.27 -26.39 3.90
N GLU A 144 6.91 -27.47 3.21
CA GLU A 144 6.13 -28.57 3.76
C GLU A 144 6.97 -29.47 4.70
N ALA A 145 8.27 -29.63 4.43
CA ALA A 145 9.17 -30.48 5.22
C ALA A 145 9.66 -29.81 6.51
N LEU A 146 9.58 -28.47 6.62
CA LEU A 146 10.10 -27.74 7.76
C LEU A 146 8.96 -27.30 8.71
N PRO A 147 9.13 -27.43 10.04
CA PRO A 147 8.14 -26.95 11.00
C PRO A 147 8.00 -25.42 10.90
N GLN A 148 6.76 -24.91 10.85
CA GLN A 148 6.47 -23.47 10.76
C GLN A 148 6.68 -22.80 12.12
N ASN A 149 7.94 -22.58 12.50
CA ASN A 149 8.32 -21.95 13.75
C ASN A 149 9.40 -20.88 13.54
N PHE A 150 9.76 -20.21 14.62
CA PHE A 150 10.78 -19.16 14.63
C PHE A 150 12.16 -19.64 14.12
N ILE A 151 12.52 -20.91 14.34
CA ILE A 151 13.78 -21.50 13.86
C ILE A 151 13.79 -21.58 12.35
N THR A 152 12.67 -21.97 11.73
CA THR A 152 12.52 -22.01 10.27
C THR A 152 12.63 -20.61 9.65
N LEU A 153 12.08 -19.59 10.32
CA LEU A 153 12.24 -18.21 9.91
C LEU A 153 13.72 -17.78 9.93
N LEU A 154 14.43 -18.09 11.00
CA LEU A 154 15.87 -17.79 11.11
C LEU A 154 16.69 -18.54 10.06
N LEU A 155 16.36 -19.81 9.80
CA LEU A 155 17.01 -20.62 8.78
C LEU A 155 16.77 -20.03 7.36
N ALA A 156 15.52 -19.64 7.07
CA ALA A 156 15.16 -19.00 5.80
C ALA A 156 15.91 -17.68 5.59
N LEU A 157 16.02 -16.85 6.62
CA LEU A 157 16.81 -15.61 6.60
C LEU A 157 18.31 -15.90 6.39
N ALA A 158 18.86 -16.89 7.08
CA ALA A 158 20.26 -17.30 6.93
C ALA A 158 20.54 -17.79 5.51
N LEU A 159 19.66 -18.62 4.95
CA LEU A 159 19.76 -19.10 3.55
C LEU A 159 19.60 -17.96 2.56
N LEU A 160 18.72 -17.00 2.80
CA LEU A 160 18.57 -15.81 1.96
C LEU A 160 19.86 -15.00 1.93
N PHE A 161 20.45 -14.67 3.09
CA PHE A 161 21.70 -13.93 3.15
C PHE A 161 22.88 -14.73 2.56
N ALA A 162 22.94 -16.04 2.79
CA ALA A 162 23.93 -16.92 2.20
C ALA A 162 23.82 -16.94 0.66
N SER A 163 22.61 -17.03 0.12
CA SER A 163 22.33 -17.02 -1.32
C SER A 163 22.70 -15.68 -1.95
N ILE A 164 22.36 -14.56 -1.31
CA ILE A 164 22.74 -13.21 -1.77
C ILE A 164 24.28 -13.09 -1.79
N LYS A 165 24.96 -13.54 -0.72
CA LYS A 165 26.41 -13.52 -0.64
C LYS A 165 27.06 -14.43 -1.69
N PHE A 166 26.53 -15.63 -1.88
CA PHE A 166 27.00 -16.58 -2.88
C PHE A 166 26.85 -16.04 -4.30
N LEU A 167 25.65 -15.54 -4.64
CA LEU A 167 25.35 -14.95 -5.93
C LEU A 167 26.21 -13.70 -6.19
N SER A 168 26.32 -12.80 -5.20
CA SER A 168 27.21 -11.65 -5.26
C SER A 168 28.66 -12.05 -5.52
N THR A 169 29.12 -13.15 -4.90
CA THR A 169 30.48 -13.67 -5.07
C THR A 169 30.69 -14.24 -6.47
N ILE A 170 29.73 -14.97 -7.03
CA ILE A 170 29.77 -15.51 -8.40
C ILE A 170 29.78 -14.37 -9.40
N ILE A 171 28.85 -13.43 -9.29
CA ILE A 171 28.76 -12.25 -10.16
C ILE A 171 30.06 -11.44 -10.04
N TYR A 172 30.57 -11.24 -8.82
CA TYR A 172 31.84 -10.57 -8.58
C TYR A 172 33.01 -11.28 -9.28
N LYS A 173 33.15 -12.62 -9.10
CA LYS A 173 34.24 -13.39 -9.73
C LYS A 173 34.12 -13.43 -11.24
N ARG A 174 32.94 -13.59 -11.81
CA ARG A 174 32.71 -13.73 -13.25
C ARG A 174 32.72 -12.40 -13.99
N LEU A 175 32.10 -11.35 -13.46
CA LEU A 175 31.99 -10.04 -14.10
C LEU A 175 33.17 -9.11 -13.74
N ILE A 176 33.77 -9.27 -12.55
CA ILE A 176 34.70 -8.29 -11.98
C ILE A 176 36.13 -8.85 -11.84
N GLY A 177 36.26 -10.18 -11.71
CA GLY A 177 37.49 -10.84 -11.25
C GLY A 177 38.77 -10.62 -12.06
N SER A 178 38.70 -10.18 -13.31
CA SER A 178 39.90 -10.10 -14.15
C SER A 178 40.13 -8.76 -14.87
N SER A 179 39.21 -7.75 -14.76
CA SER A 179 39.40 -6.53 -15.56
C SER A 179 38.72 -5.30 -15.01
N LYS A 180 39.33 -4.66 -14.00
CA LYS A 180 38.96 -3.32 -13.53
C LYS A 180 38.82 -2.33 -14.71
N ASP A 181 39.71 -2.41 -15.68
CA ASP A 181 39.72 -1.50 -16.83
C ASP A 181 38.59 -1.79 -17.83
N ARG A 182 38.25 -3.05 -18.07
CA ARG A 182 37.11 -3.40 -18.93
C ARG A 182 35.79 -2.93 -18.35
N MET A 183 35.55 -3.14 -17.06
CA MET A 183 34.33 -2.73 -16.40
C MET A 183 34.21 -1.20 -16.39
N ARG A 184 35.27 -0.48 -16.07
CA ARG A 184 35.30 0.99 -16.14
C ARG A 184 35.04 1.49 -17.57
N LYS A 185 35.58 0.84 -18.58
CA LYS A 185 35.44 1.22 -19.99
C LYS A 185 34.06 0.91 -20.56
N TYR A 186 33.43 -0.22 -20.20
CA TYR A 186 32.19 -0.68 -20.83
C TYR A 186 30.96 -0.39 -20.00
N VAL A 187 30.99 -0.59 -18.69
CA VAL A 187 29.84 -0.42 -17.82
C VAL A 187 29.75 1.01 -17.26
N PHE A 188 30.84 1.52 -16.71
CA PHE A 188 30.91 2.81 -16.02
C PHE A 188 31.57 3.92 -16.83
N ALA A 189 31.56 3.84 -18.16
CA ALA A 189 32.19 4.83 -19.04
C ALA A 189 31.53 6.21 -18.99
N ASN A 190 30.20 6.22 -18.90
CA ASN A 190 29.41 7.42 -18.75
C ASN A 190 28.10 7.11 -18.01
N PRO A 191 27.36 8.12 -17.51
CA PRO A 191 26.14 7.91 -16.74
C PRO A 191 25.06 7.10 -17.47
N TYR A 192 24.86 7.34 -18.76
CA TYR A 192 23.83 6.66 -19.55
C TYR A 192 24.13 5.18 -19.78
N LYS A 193 25.39 4.83 -20.03
CA LYS A 193 25.83 3.44 -20.12
C LYS A 193 25.68 2.72 -18.77
N SER A 194 26.09 3.39 -17.70
CA SER A 194 25.93 2.87 -16.33
C SER A 194 24.46 2.58 -16.02
N PHE A 195 23.59 3.52 -16.32
CA PHE A 195 22.14 3.37 -16.20
C PHE A 195 21.60 2.20 -17.02
N GLY A 196 21.93 2.13 -18.31
CA GLY A 196 21.49 1.06 -19.21
C GLY A 196 21.91 -0.33 -18.71
N TRP A 197 23.15 -0.48 -18.23
CA TRP A 197 23.60 -1.73 -17.62
C TRP A 197 22.88 -2.06 -16.32
N GLY A 198 22.56 -1.06 -15.51
CA GLY A 198 21.71 -1.22 -14.32
C GLY A 198 20.33 -1.79 -14.66
N VAL A 199 19.66 -1.23 -15.70
CA VAL A 199 18.38 -1.71 -16.21
C VAL A 199 18.50 -3.16 -16.68
N LEU A 200 19.46 -3.45 -17.57
CA LEU A 200 19.62 -4.79 -18.18
C LEU A 200 19.91 -5.87 -17.15
N ILE A 201 20.88 -5.63 -16.26
CA ILE A 201 21.26 -6.62 -15.25
C ILE A 201 20.12 -6.86 -14.27
N THR A 202 19.45 -5.81 -13.81
CA THR A 202 18.36 -5.95 -12.85
C THR A 202 17.12 -6.56 -13.50
N GLY A 203 16.81 -6.19 -14.74
CA GLY A 203 15.71 -6.81 -15.50
C GLY A 203 15.92 -8.31 -15.70
N GLY A 204 17.16 -8.74 -15.94
CA GLY A 204 17.51 -10.16 -16.05
C GLY A 204 17.53 -10.90 -14.71
N VAL A 205 18.04 -10.27 -13.65
CA VAL A 205 18.10 -10.86 -12.29
C VAL A 205 16.77 -10.75 -11.56
N GLN A 206 15.90 -9.81 -11.95
CA GLN A 206 14.63 -9.48 -11.32
C GLN A 206 14.73 -9.12 -9.83
N SER A 207 15.90 -8.63 -9.40
CA SER A 207 16.15 -8.23 -8.02
C SER A 207 17.08 -7.03 -7.96
N SER A 208 16.52 -5.85 -7.64
CA SER A 208 17.32 -4.64 -7.41
C SER A 208 18.17 -4.75 -6.16
N SER A 209 17.68 -5.42 -5.11
CA SER A 209 18.42 -5.62 -3.86
C SER A 209 19.77 -6.33 -4.11
N ILE A 210 19.77 -7.37 -4.95
CA ILE A 210 21.00 -8.07 -5.34
C ILE A 210 21.90 -7.13 -6.16
N THR A 211 21.35 -6.48 -7.17
CA THR A 211 22.11 -5.66 -8.11
C THR A 211 22.71 -4.43 -7.43
N THR A 212 21.95 -3.73 -6.58
CA THR A 212 22.43 -2.54 -5.87
C THR A 212 23.40 -2.89 -4.74
N SER A 213 23.17 -4.01 -4.05
CA SER A 213 24.10 -4.51 -3.00
C SER A 213 25.48 -4.84 -3.57
N LEU A 214 25.56 -5.26 -4.85
CA LEU A 214 26.83 -5.50 -5.53
C LEU A 214 27.67 -4.22 -5.67
N MET A 215 27.03 -3.05 -5.76
CA MET A 215 27.74 -1.77 -5.85
C MET A 215 28.48 -1.43 -4.56
N VAL A 216 27.99 -1.89 -3.40
CA VAL A 216 28.62 -1.60 -2.10
C VAL A 216 30.08 -2.09 -2.03
N PRO A 217 30.40 -3.38 -2.22
CA PRO A 217 31.79 -3.84 -2.22
C PRO A 217 32.66 -3.24 -3.34
N MET A 218 32.04 -2.89 -4.47
CA MET A 218 32.75 -2.28 -5.58
C MET A 218 33.22 -0.85 -5.29
N VAL A 219 32.38 -0.07 -4.65
CA VAL A 219 32.70 1.29 -4.21
C VAL A 219 33.63 1.25 -2.99
N ALA A 220 33.36 0.33 -2.03
CA ALA A 220 34.20 0.14 -0.85
C ALA A 220 35.65 -0.18 -1.21
N SER A 221 35.89 -1.03 -2.21
CA SER A 221 37.21 -1.40 -2.69
C SER A 221 37.86 -0.35 -3.61
N GLY A 222 37.14 0.73 -3.92
CA GLY A 222 37.62 1.79 -4.84
C GLY A 222 37.66 1.38 -6.31
N LYS A 223 37.04 0.27 -6.69
CA LYS A 223 36.93 -0.18 -8.09
C LYS A 223 36.02 0.71 -8.91
N VAL A 224 34.95 1.20 -8.30
CA VAL A 224 33.97 2.13 -8.89
C VAL A 224 33.86 3.35 -8.00
N MET A 225 33.80 4.52 -8.58
CA MET A 225 33.54 5.76 -7.86
C MET A 225 32.02 5.89 -7.58
N LEU A 226 31.66 6.50 -6.45
CA LEU A 226 30.26 6.61 -6.03
C LEU A 226 29.38 7.29 -7.09
N HIS A 227 29.87 8.38 -7.72
CA HIS A 227 29.12 9.10 -8.75
C HIS A 227 28.88 8.28 -10.04
N ASN A 228 29.73 7.27 -10.32
CA ASN A 228 29.54 6.34 -11.45
C ASN A 228 28.61 5.16 -11.06
N ALA A 229 28.60 4.77 -9.79
CA ALA A 229 27.69 3.73 -9.28
C ALA A 229 26.24 4.21 -9.21
N PHE A 230 26.02 5.51 -8.97
CA PHE A 230 24.67 6.04 -8.78
C PHE A 230 23.77 5.89 -10.03
N PRO A 231 24.17 6.24 -11.26
CA PRO A 231 23.36 5.96 -12.45
C PRO A 231 23.02 4.48 -12.64
N PHE A 232 23.92 3.58 -12.27
CA PHE A 232 23.67 2.14 -12.30
C PHE A 232 22.55 1.75 -11.31
N ILE A 233 22.56 2.33 -10.12
CA ILE A 233 21.53 2.12 -9.09
C ILE A 233 20.16 2.64 -9.57
N MET A 234 20.12 3.83 -10.20
CA MET A 234 18.90 4.34 -10.82
C MET A 234 18.36 3.39 -11.90
N GLY A 235 19.25 2.83 -12.73
CA GLY A 235 18.89 1.81 -13.73
C GLY A 235 18.35 0.54 -13.09
N ALA A 236 18.92 0.11 -11.97
CA ALA A 236 18.45 -1.06 -11.23
C ALA A 236 17.00 -0.87 -10.74
N ASN A 237 16.62 0.32 -10.31
CA ASN A 237 15.23 0.63 -9.93
C ASN A 237 14.27 0.45 -11.12
N ILE A 238 14.63 0.97 -12.30
CA ILE A 238 13.81 0.76 -13.52
C ILE A 238 13.75 -0.73 -13.87
N GLY A 239 14.86 -1.45 -13.84
CA GLY A 239 14.88 -2.88 -14.16
C GLY A 239 13.96 -3.73 -13.28
N THR A 240 13.76 -3.32 -12.02
CA THR A 240 12.86 -4.02 -11.09
C THR A 240 11.39 -3.85 -11.45
N THR A 241 11.00 -2.77 -12.12
CA THR A 241 9.59 -2.51 -12.45
C THR A 241 8.99 -3.55 -13.39
N ILE A 242 9.83 -4.27 -14.14
CA ILE A 242 9.42 -5.39 -15.01
C ILE A 242 8.67 -6.46 -14.18
N THR A 243 9.08 -6.71 -12.94
CA THR A 243 8.41 -7.72 -12.08
C THR A 243 6.98 -7.32 -11.72
N ALA A 244 6.72 -6.03 -11.50
CA ALA A 244 5.39 -5.51 -11.22
C ALA A 244 4.48 -5.63 -12.47
N LEU A 245 5.03 -5.32 -13.64
CA LEU A 245 4.31 -5.46 -14.91
C LEU A 245 3.94 -6.92 -15.18
N LEU A 246 4.87 -7.85 -14.96
CA LEU A 246 4.59 -9.29 -15.07
C LEU A 246 3.52 -9.77 -14.08
N ALA A 247 3.53 -9.24 -12.85
CA ALA A 247 2.53 -9.58 -11.83
C ALA A 247 1.13 -9.04 -12.16
N ALA A 248 1.05 -7.91 -12.89
CA ALA A 248 -0.20 -7.28 -13.31
C ALA A 248 -0.78 -7.88 -14.59
N PHE A 249 0.01 -8.68 -15.30
CA PHE A 249 -0.39 -9.27 -16.58
C PHE A 249 -1.67 -10.12 -16.43
N ASN A 250 -2.63 -9.95 -17.33
CA ASN A 250 -3.95 -10.60 -17.30
C ASN A 250 -4.73 -10.36 -15.99
N LYS A 251 -4.51 -9.22 -15.34
CA LYS A 251 -5.27 -8.78 -14.16
C LYS A 251 -6.18 -7.61 -14.54
N SER A 252 -6.84 -7.04 -13.54
CA SER A 252 -7.70 -5.87 -13.72
C SER A 252 -6.92 -4.62 -14.16
N ASP A 253 -7.60 -3.67 -14.83
CA ASP A 253 -7.03 -2.39 -15.25
C ASP A 253 -6.38 -1.62 -14.08
N ALA A 254 -6.98 -1.69 -12.89
CA ALA A 254 -6.42 -1.11 -11.68
C ALA A 254 -5.07 -1.73 -11.30
N ALA A 255 -4.90 -3.04 -11.51
CA ALA A 255 -3.65 -3.74 -11.25
C ALA A 255 -2.57 -3.37 -12.30
N ILE A 256 -2.96 -3.26 -13.57
CA ILE A 256 -2.07 -2.81 -14.66
C ILE A 256 -1.66 -1.35 -14.40
N SER A 257 -2.61 -0.49 -14.03
CA SER A 257 -2.33 0.91 -13.65
C SER A 257 -1.33 0.98 -12.48
N LEU A 258 -1.44 0.11 -11.47
CA LEU A 258 -0.48 0.08 -10.36
C LEU A 258 0.92 -0.33 -10.81
N ALA A 259 1.06 -1.23 -11.77
CA ALA A 259 2.36 -1.56 -12.36
C ALA A 259 2.94 -0.36 -13.13
N PHE A 260 2.12 0.39 -13.88
CA PHE A 260 2.55 1.63 -14.50
C PHE A 260 2.93 2.71 -13.48
N VAL A 261 2.21 2.83 -12.37
CA VAL A 261 2.61 3.72 -11.26
C VAL A 261 4.04 3.40 -10.79
N HIS A 262 4.37 2.12 -10.61
CA HIS A 262 5.72 1.72 -10.21
C HIS A 262 6.79 2.13 -11.25
N ILE A 263 6.48 1.99 -12.53
CA ILE A 263 7.36 2.45 -13.62
C ILE A 263 7.50 3.98 -13.60
N LEU A 264 6.38 4.70 -13.58
CA LEU A 264 6.34 6.16 -13.61
C LEU A 264 7.07 6.79 -12.42
N PHE A 265 6.85 6.27 -11.21
CA PHE A 265 7.55 6.73 -10.01
C PHE A 265 9.08 6.69 -10.19
N ASN A 266 9.59 5.54 -10.62
CA ASN A 266 11.03 5.38 -10.82
C ASN A 266 11.54 6.19 -12.04
N LEU A 267 10.74 6.29 -13.10
CA LEU A 267 11.06 7.07 -14.30
C LEU A 267 11.16 8.57 -13.99
N ILE A 268 10.22 9.10 -13.20
CA ILE A 268 10.27 10.52 -12.76
C ILE A 268 11.56 10.76 -11.97
N GLY A 269 11.90 9.88 -11.02
CA GLY A 269 13.16 9.98 -10.30
C GLY A 269 14.36 10.00 -11.24
N VAL A 270 14.40 9.11 -12.24
CA VAL A 270 15.48 9.07 -13.24
C VAL A 270 15.52 10.35 -14.06
N LEU A 271 14.37 10.85 -14.53
CA LEU A 271 14.29 12.09 -15.33
C LEU A 271 14.76 13.33 -14.55
N VAL A 272 14.51 13.37 -13.23
CA VAL A 272 15.00 14.46 -12.38
C VAL A 272 16.51 14.42 -12.20
N PHE A 273 17.09 13.24 -11.98
CA PHE A 273 18.50 13.16 -11.57
C PHE A 273 19.48 12.83 -12.70
N LEU A 274 19.12 11.94 -13.64
CA LEU A 274 20.07 11.44 -14.63
C LEU A 274 20.55 12.50 -15.64
N PRO A 275 19.66 13.33 -16.24
CA PRO A 275 20.08 14.30 -17.24
C PRO A 275 20.88 15.47 -16.65
N PHE A 276 20.61 15.85 -15.40
CA PHE A 276 21.14 17.06 -14.78
C PHE A 276 22.29 16.75 -13.82
N PRO A 277 23.57 17.04 -14.17
CA PRO A 277 24.71 16.75 -13.29
C PRO A 277 24.62 17.39 -11.92
N ALA A 278 24.08 18.63 -11.83
CA ALA A 278 23.90 19.34 -10.56
C ALA A 278 22.93 18.59 -9.62
N LEU A 279 21.77 18.17 -10.13
CA LEU A 279 20.78 17.42 -9.35
C LEU A 279 21.30 16.01 -9.00
N ARG A 280 21.95 15.35 -9.95
CA ARG A 280 22.57 14.03 -9.73
C ARG A 280 23.61 14.04 -8.61
N ASN A 281 24.30 15.16 -8.42
CA ASN A 281 25.29 15.28 -7.35
C ASN A 281 24.66 15.43 -5.95
N ILE A 282 23.37 15.75 -5.81
CA ILE A 282 22.70 15.91 -4.50
C ILE A 282 22.71 14.59 -3.71
N PRO A 283 22.15 13.46 -4.21
CA PRO A 283 22.24 12.18 -3.49
C PRO A 283 23.66 11.71 -3.24
N VAL A 284 24.59 11.96 -4.20
CA VAL A 284 26.02 11.61 -4.06
C VAL A 284 26.65 12.39 -2.91
N MET A 285 26.38 13.68 -2.80
CA MET A 285 26.93 14.54 -1.74
C MET A 285 26.35 14.14 -0.38
N LEU A 286 25.03 13.92 -0.29
CA LEU A 286 24.38 13.49 0.94
C LEU A 286 24.94 12.16 1.44
N ALA A 287 25.03 11.16 0.57
CA ALA A 287 25.59 9.85 0.89
C ALA A 287 27.06 9.93 1.29
N SER A 288 27.86 10.77 0.61
CA SER A 288 29.26 10.96 0.93
C SER A 288 29.46 11.64 2.29
N ARG A 289 28.65 12.65 2.60
CA ARG A 289 28.66 13.33 3.92
C ARG A 289 28.22 12.38 5.03
N PHE A 290 27.16 11.62 4.78
CA PHE A 290 26.70 10.62 5.74
C PHE A 290 27.77 9.56 6.02
N GLY A 291 28.40 9.02 4.95
CA GLY A 291 29.53 8.10 5.10
C GLY A 291 30.72 8.72 5.86
N ALA A 292 30.97 10.02 5.74
CA ALA A 292 32.00 10.70 6.52
C ALA A 292 31.64 10.77 8.01
N LEU A 293 30.39 11.07 8.35
CA LEU A 293 29.90 11.08 9.75
C LEU A 293 30.09 9.73 10.46
N THR A 294 30.00 8.62 9.72
CA THR A 294 30.20 7.27 10.29
C THR A 294 31.68 6.96 10.61
N LEU A 295 32.62 7.81 10.20
CA LEU A 295 34.01 7.67 10.61
C LEU A 295 34.22 8.07 12.08
N ASP A 296 33.48 9.05 12.56
CA ASP A 296 33.57 9.57 13.93
C ASP A 296 32.85 8.61 14.89
N SER A 297 31.70 8.09 14.48
CA SER A 297 30.95 7.11 15.27
C SER A 297 30.25 6.09 14.38
N ARG A 298 30.60 4.82 14.54
CA ARG A 298 29.94 3.69 13.80
C ARG A 298 28.50 3.51 14.19
N ILE A 299 28.12 3.95 15.40
CA ILE A 299 26.74 3.91 15.90
C ILE A 299 25.81 4.71 14.99
N ILE A 300 26.28 5.82 14.41
CA ILE A 300 25.48 6.66 13.51
C ILE A 300 24.89 5.84 12.35
N GLY A 301 25.67 4.98 11.72
CA GLY A 301 25.21 4.11 10.62
C GLY A 301 24.13 3.12 11.09
N PHE A 302 24.33 2.51 12.26
CA PHE A 302 23.36 1.60 12.85
C PHE A 302 22.07 2.32 13.29
N SER A 303 22.20 3.45 13.95
CA SER A 303 21.07 4.28 14.38
C SER A 303 20.23 4.78 13.20
N TYR A 304 20.88 5.13 12.09
CA TYR A 304 20.19 5.50 10.85
C TYR A 304 19.29 4.37 10.35
N ILE A 305 19.81 3.14 10.27
CA ILE A 305 19.05 1.98 9.83
C ILE A 305 17.84 1.77 10.74
N LEU A 306 18.09 1.72 12.06
CA LEU A 306 17.04 1.48 13.05
C LEU A 306 15.96 2.56 13.01
N PHE A 307 16.39 3.83 12.94
CA PHE A 307 15.45 4.96 12.92
C PHE A 307 14.65 5.03 11.62
N THR A 308 15.32 5.02 10.45
CA THR A 308 14.68 5.26 9.15
C THR A 308 13.77 4.12 8.72
N PHE A 309 14.16 2.86 8.95
CA PHE A 309 13.45 1.72 8.41
C PHE A 309 12.50 1.05 9.42
N PHE A 310 12.64 1.33 10.71
CA PHE A 310 11.85 0.68 11.75
C PHE A 310 11.17 1.68 12.70
N LEU A 311 11.93 2.46 13.45
CA LEU A 311 11.35 3.33 14.51
C LEU A 311 10.44 4.40 13.91
N MET A 312 10.89 5.13 12.89
CA MET A 312 10.10 6.19 12.26
C MET A 312 8.83 5.65 11.62
N PRO A 313 8.86 4.61 10.74
CA PRO A 313 7.65 4.04 10.16
C PRO A 313 6.70 3.48 11.21
N PHE A 314 7.23 2.71 12.18
CA PHE A 314 6.41 2.13 13.24
C PHE A 314 5.74 3.20 14.09
N THR A 315 6.49 4.24 14.50
CA THR A 315 5.97 5.35 15.30
C THR A 315 4.89 6.12 14.53
N LEU A 316 5.13 6.43 13.26
CA LEU A 316 4.17 7.17 12.43
C LEU A 316 2.91 6.35 12.15
N ILE A 317 3.02 5.05 11.88
CA ILE A 317 1.86 4.16 11.78
C ILE A 317 1.09 4.12 13.10
N TYR A 318 1.81 4.04 14.24
CA TYR A 318 1.19 3.95 15.56
C TYR A 318 0.49 5.26 15.96
N LEU A 319 1.13 6.40 15.75
CA LEU A 319 0.55 7.71 16.06
C LEU A 319 -0.62 8.08 15.17
N ASN A 320 -0.61 7.61 13.92
CA ASN A 320 -1.67 7.85 12.95
C ASN A 320 -2.71 6.72 12.93
N LYS A 321 -2.70 5.82 13.89
CA LYS A 321 -3.84 4.93 14.11
C LYS A 321 -5.05 5.78 14.44
N GLY A 322 -6.05 5.79 13.54
CA GLY A 322 -7.32 6.47 13.79
C GLY A 322 -7.92 6.01 15.11
N HIS A 323 -8.53 6.95 15.83
CA HIS A 323 -9.24 6.63 17.06
C HIS A 323 -10.42 5.71 16.72
N VAL A 324 -10.34 4.47 17.19
CA VAL A 324 -11.44 3.52 17.09
C VAL A 324 -12.35 3.74 18.26
N THR A 325 -13.56 4.21 17.99
CA THR A 325 -14.65 4.23 18.98
C THR A 325 -15.63 3.14 18.63
N GLU A 326 -15.88 2.22 19.54
CA GLU A 326 -16.91 1.20 19.40
C GLU A 326 -18.11 1.59 20.26
N ARG A 327 -19.30 1.55 19.68
CA ARG A 327 -20.55 1.77 20.38
C ARG A 327 -21.45 0.57 20.17
N THR A 328 -22.18 0.20 21.20
CA THR A 328 -23.13 -0.89 21.16
C THR A 328 -24.54 -0.30 21.18
N TYR A 329 -25.34 -0.65 20.19
CA TYR A 329 -26.72 -0.22 20.05
C TYR A 329 -27.63 -1.40 20.30
N LEU A 330 -28.59 -1.24 21.22
CA LEU A 330 -29.58 -2.25 21.53
C LEU A 330 -30.92 -1.87 20.90
N PHE A 331 -31.46 -2.76 20.08
CA PHE A 331 -32.72 -2.59 19.38
C PHE A 331 -33.76 -3.58 19.90
N GLU A 332 -34.97 -3.12 20.01
CA GLU A 332 -36.18 -3.95 20.14
C GLU A 332 -36.85 -4.06 18.78
N ASN A 333 -37.05 -5.28 18.33
CA ASN A 333 -37.75 -5.58 17.08
C ASN A 333 -39.10 -6.19 17.39
N LEU A 334 -40.13 -5.72 16.71
CA LEU A 334 -41.51 -6.21 16.82
C LEU A 334 -41.95 -6.74 15.46
N THR A 335 -42.47 -7.95 15.43
CA THR A 335 -43.10 -8.55 14.24
C THR A 335 -44.60 -8.21 14.17
N ALA A 336 -45.23 -8.40 13.01
CA ALA A 336 -46.68 -8.23 12.82
C ALA A 336 -47.51 -9.07 13.78
N HIS A 337 -46.97 -10.17 14.30
CA HIS A 337 -47.67 -11.05 15.26
C HIS A 337 -47.44 -10.66 16.73
N GLY A 338 -46.77 -9.53 17.00
CA GLY A 338 -46.51 -9.01 18.34
C GLY A 338 -45.34 -9.70 19.06
N GLU A 339 -44.58 -10.53 18.38
CA GLU A 339 -43.37 -11.10 18.96
C GLU A 339 -42.29 -10.04 19.08
N SER A 340 -41.70 -9.90 20.25
CA SER A 340 -40.59 -8.98 20.52
C SER A 340 -39.28 -9.74 20.61
N SER A 341 -38.24 -9.23 19.95
CA SER A 341 -36.90 -9.72 20.06
C SER A 341 -35.90 -8.58 20.27
N LEU A 342 -34.81 -8.86 20.99
CA LEU A 342 -33.72 -7.89 21.20
C LEU A 342 -32.55 -8.20 20.28
N THR A 343 -32.08 -7.18 19.58
CA THR A 343 -30.90 -7.30 18.71
C THR A 343 -29.83 -6.28 19.11
N THR A 344 -28.60 -6.72 19.18
CA THR A 344 -27.46 -5.86 19.51
C THR A 344 -26.63 -5.63 18.28
N ILE A 345 -26.43 -4.37 17.91
CA ILE A 345 -25.57 -3.96 16.81
C ILE A 345 -24.36 -3.22 17.39
N LYS A 346 -23.17 -3.71 17.10
CA LYS A 346 -21.92 -3.03 17.42
C LYS A 346 -21.47 -2.21 16.24
N VAL A 347 -21.32 -0.92 16.44
CA VAL A 347 -20.82 0.02 15.44
C VAL A 347 -19.46 0.49 15.85
N ARG A 348 -18.48 0.15 15.05
CA ARG A 348 -17.10 0.59 15.22
C ARG A 348 -16.83 1.76 14.29
N ARG A 349 -16.59 2.94 14.87
CA ARG A 349 -16.15 4.09 14.12
C ARG A 349 -14.63 4.08 14.03
N GLU A 350 -14.10 4.10 12.83
CA GLU A 350 -12.68 4.32 12.57
C GLU A 350 -12.52 5.65 11.85
N VAL A 351 -11.89 6.60 12.53
CA VAL A 351 -11.60 7.93 11.96
C VAL A 351 -10.24 7.84 11.27
N ALA A 352 -10.23 7.92 9.94
CA ALA A 352 -9.01 8.13 9.20
C ALA A 352 -8.70 9.63 9.13
N GLU A 353 -7.43 10.02 9.24
CA GLU A 353 -6.99 11.41 9.21
C GLU A 353 -7.38 12.18 7.93
N ASN A 354 -7.75 11.48 6.87
CA ASN A 354 -8.20 12.04 5.59
C ASN A 354 -9.67 12.47 5.59
N LYS A 355 -10.28 12.69 6.74
CA LYS A 355 -11.69 13.10 6.85
C LYS A 355 -12.68 12.08 6.27
N LEU A 356 -12.33 10.81 6.27
CA LEU A 356 -13.21 9.69 5.98
C LEU A 356 -13.48 8.96 7.29
N ASP A 357 -14.71 8.98 7.72
CA ASP A 357 -15.18 8.16 8.82
C ASP A 357 -15.69 6.83 8.26
N TYR A 358 -15.14 5.73 8.76
CA TYR A 358 -15.61 4.38 8.44
C TYR A 358 -16.44 3.86 9.60
N TYR A 359 -17.67 3.43 9.30
CA TYR A 359 -18.54 2.77 10.26
C TYR A 359 -18.67 1.31 9.88
N ILE A 360 -18.19 0.43 10.76
CA ILE A 360 -18.26 -1.03 10.60
C ILE A 360 -19.36 -1.52 11.53
N TYR A 361 -20.39 -2.12 10.95
CA TYR A 361 -21.51 -2.68 11.69
C TYR A 361 -21.29 -4.18 11.86
N LYS A 362 -21.43 -4.68 13.10
CA LYS A 362 -21.37 -6.10 13.43
C LYS A 362 -22.61 -6.45 14.26
N GLY A 363 -23.39 -7.41 13.80
CA GLY A 363 -24.59 -7.90 14.46
C GLY A 363 -25.58 -8.43 13.44
N THR A 364 -26.56 -9.18 13.87
CA THR A 364 -27.73 -9.54 13.07
C THR A 364 -28.60 -8.30 12.94
N LEU A 365 -28.61 -7.69 11.78
CA LEU A 365 -29.61 -6.70 11.44
C LEU A 365 -30.95 -7.41 11.23
N PRO A 366 -32.08 -6.78 11.58
CA PRO A 366 -33.37 -7.27 11.12
C PRO A 366 -33.34 -7.42 9.61
N ASP A 367 -33.92 -8.46 9.04
CA ASP A 367 -33.94 -8.84 7.62
C ASP A 367 -34.42 -7.76 6.63
N ASP A 368 -34.60 -6.53 7.06
CA ASP A 368 -35.29 -5.45 6.38
C ASP A 368 -34.41 -4.63 5.44
N GLY A 369 -33.15 -5.04 5.25
CA GLY A 369 -32.37 -4.63 4.09
C GLY A 369 -31.87 -3.18 4.03
N VAL A 370 -31.97 -2.36 5.08
CA VAL A 370 -31.52 -0.96 5.02
C VAL A 370 -30.06 -0.76 5.47
N LEU A 371 -29.53 -1.70 6.22
CA LEU A 371 -28.14 -1.68 6.63
C LEU A 371 -27.51 -3.02 6.25
N PRO A 372 -26.81 -3.14 5.12
CA PRO A 372 -26.07 -4.34 4.80
C PRO A 372 -24.93 -4.52 5.79
N ASP A 373 -24.46 -5.74 5.96
CA ASP A 373 -23.30 -6.16 6.77
C ASP A 373 -21.97 -5.43 6.41
N THR A 374 -22.04 -4.23 5.86
CA THR A 374 -20.93 -3.61 5.17
C THR A 374 -20.65 -2.18 5.63
N ILE A 375 -19.42 -1.82 5.45
CA ILE A 375 -18.72 -0.58 5.74
C ILE A 375 -19.44 0.65 5.16
N PHE A 376 -19.86 1.58 6.01
CA PHE A 376 -20.26 2.91 5.58
C PHE A 376 -19.04 3.83 5.57
N MET A 377 -18.79 4.48 4.44
CA MET A 377 -17.79 5.53 4.31
C MET A 377 -18.45 6.90 4.29
N ILE A 378 -18.02 7.79 5.17
CA ILE A 378 -18.49 9.17 5.19
C ILE A 378 -17.32 10.07 4.84
N ARG A 379 -17.46 10.83 3.76
CA ARG A 379 -16.53 11.90 3.42
C ARG A 379 -17.00 13.20 4.05
N GLU A 380 -16.25 13.74 5.01
CA GLU A 380 -16.62 14.92 5.79
C GLU A 380 -16.96 16.16 4.95
N ARG A 381 -16.24 16.40 3.83
CA ARG A 381 -16.51 17.53 2.94
C ARG A 381 -17.82 17.45 2.15
N HIS A 382 -18.45 16.27 2.05
CA HIS A 382 -19.66 16.07 1.25
C HIS A 382 -20.66 15.13 1.92
N ASN A 383 -20.46 14.73 3.18
CA ASN A 383 -21.32 13.81 3.93
C ASN A 383 -21.89 12.68 3.04
N ARG A 384 -21.01 11.95 2.35
CA ARG A 384 -21.41 10.89 1.45
C ARG A 384 -21.31 9.55 2.14
N PHE A 385 -22.43 8.84 2.20
CA PHE A 385 -22.46 7.43 2.57
C PHE A 385 -22.32 6.59 1.30
N ALA A 386 -21.40 5.66 1.25
CA ALA A 386 -21.23 4.79 0.11
C ALA A 386 -21.36 3.33 0.56
N THR A 387 -22.44 2.70 0.21
CA THR A 387 -22.52 1.25 0.03
C THR A 387 -23.40 0.92 -1.15
N VAL A 388 -22.93 0.02 -1.97
CA VAL A 388 -23.57 -0.75 -3.05
C VAL A 388 -24.88 -0.18 -3.63
N ASP A 389 -24.85 0.30 -4.83
CA ASP A 389 -25.86 0.43 -5.89
C ASP A 389 -26.76 1.66 -6.04
N GLN A 390 -27.21 2.37 -5.01
CA GLN A 390 -27.89 3.66 -5.17
C GLN A 390 -27.42 4.70 -4.16
N VAL A 391 -27.06 5.89 -4.65
CA VAL A 391 -26.55 6.99 -3.82
C VAL A 391 -27.61 8.07 -3.75
N CYS A 392 -28.05 8.41 -2.54
CA CYS A 392 -28.93 9.53 -2.28
C CYS A 392 -28.20 10.59 -1.47
N THR A 393 -28.19 11.83 -1.96
CA THR A 393 -27.60 12.97 -1.25
C THR A 393 -28.70 13.79 -0.60
N TYR A 394 -28.61 13.98 0.71
CA TYR A 394 -29.55 14.78 1.48
C TYR A 394 -28.79 15.71 2.42
N LYS A 395 -28.99 17.01 2.26
CA LYS A 395 -28.33 18.12 3.01
C LYS A 395 -26.82 17.95 3.04
N ASN A 396 -26.04 17.40 3.16
CA ASN A 396 -24.62 17.10 3.22
C ASN A 396 -24.35 15.61 3.54
N ALA A 397 -25.42 14.79 3.57
CA ALA A 397 -25.29 13.35 3.77
C ALA A 397 -25.76 12.59 2.54
N THR A 398 -25.03 11.57 2.16
CA THR A 398 -25.40 10.69 1.06
C THR A 398 -25.67 9.30 1.63
N LEU A 399 -26.90 8.83 1.44
CA LEU A 399 -27.38 7.51 1.86
C LEU A 399 -27.44 6.60 0.65
N GLN A 400 -26.95 5.40 0.77
CA GLN A 400 -26.99 4.39 -0.28
C GLN A 400 -27.95 3.26 0.10
N PHE A 401 -28.77 2.86 -0.86
CA PHE A 401 -29.77 1.80 -0.73
C PHE A 401 -29.55 0.73 -1.80
N ASN A 402 -30.10 -0.46 -1.60
CA ASN A 402 -30.06 -1.53 -2.60
C ASN A 402 -30.71 -1.10 -3.93
N LYS A 403 -30.32 -1.71 -5.04
CA LYS A 403 -30.80 -1.40 -6.40
C LYS A 403 -32.32 -1.43 -6.54
N ASP A 404 -32.97 -2.29 -5.79
CA ASP A 404 -34.41 -2.49 -5.85
C ASP A 404 -35.20 -1.52 -4.96
N HIS A 405 -34.52 -0.65 -4.23
CA HIS A 405 -35.12 0.31 -3.31
C HIS A 405 -35.22 1.70 -3.94
N LYS A 406 -36.43 2.25 -3.98
CA LYS A 406 -36.68 3.60 -4.51
C LYS A 406 -37.07 4.55 -3.39
N ILE A 407 -36.31 5.62 -3.20
CA ILE A 407 -36.63 6.67 -2.24
C ILE A 407 -37.85 7.45 -2.73
N ILE A 408 -38.90 7.51 -1.88
CA ILE A 408 -40.13 8.20 -2.17
C ILE A 408 -40.10 9.63 -1.63
N SER A 409 -39.61 9.82 -0.39
CA SER A 409 -39.52 11.14 0.22
C SER A 409 -38.46 11.20 1.30
N LEU A 410 -37.91 12.39 1.46
CA LEU A 410 -36.92 12.77 2.46
C LEU A 410 -37.45 14.01 3.19
N ASN A 411 -37.69 13.93 4.48
CA ASN A 411 -38.20 15.05 5.28
C ASN A 411 -37.29 15.31 6.48
N ASP A 412 -37.27 16.55 6.93
CA ASP A 412 -36.58 16.97 8.16
C ASP A 412 -37.43 16.75 9.39
N THR A 413 -36.72 16.40 10.45
CA THR A 413 -37.05 16.56 11.88
C THR A 413 -38.23 15.83 12.46
N SER A 414 -37.92 14.78 13.13
CA SER A 414 -38.72 14.28 14.26
C SER A 414 -37.80 14.13 15.48
N THR A 415 -38.37 14.21 16.64
CA THR A 415 -37.68 13.93 17.91
C THR A 415 -38.02 12.49 18.30
N TYR A 416 -36.99 11.72 18.61
CA TYR A 416 -37.12 10.36 19.09
C TYR A 416 -36.85 10.33 20.61
N ARG A 417 -37.77 9.80 21.38
CA ARG A 417 -37.67 9.74 22.84
C ARG A 417 -38.03 8.34 23.34
N THR A 418 -37.13 7.77 24.11
CA THR A 418 -37.40 6.59 24.96
C THR A 418 -37.17 6.96 26.42
N GLU A 419 -37.40 6.04 27.35
CA GLU A 419 -37.11 6.26 28.77
C GLU A 419 -35.63 6.58 29.04
N SER A 420 -34.72 6.05 28.22
CA SER A 420 -33.26 6.19 28.37
C SER A 420 -32.59 7.11 27.35
N LEU A 421 -33.27 7.50 26.26
CA LEU A 421 -32.71 8.21 25.14
C LEU A 421 -33.61 9.35 24.66
N LYS A 422 -33.01 10.53 24.46
CA LYS A 422 -33.63 11.67 23.79
C LYS A 422 -32.72 12.03 22.60
N LEU A 423 -33.19 11.78 21.39
CA LEU A 423 -32.48 12.14 20.15
C LEU A 423 -33.31 13.18 19.41
N GLU A 424 -32.66 14.29 19.05
CA GLU A 424 -33.29 15.42 18.34
C GLU A 424 -32.72 15.50 16.92
N HIS A 425 -33.46 16.11 16.00
CA HIS A 425 -33.06 16.30 14.62
C HIS A 425 -32.88 15.02 13.79
N LEU A 426 -33.78 14.06 13.91
CA LEU A 426 -33.80 12.86 13.11
C LEU A 426 -34.26 13.13 11.67
N ASN A 427 -33.62 12.49 10.73
CA ASN A 427 -34.01 12.55 9.33
C ASN A 427 -34.93 11.39 9.00
N TYR A 428 -36.13 11.71 8.53
CA TYR A 428 -37.11 10.73 8.11
C TYR A 428 -36.95 10.42 6.62
N ILE A 429 -36.88 9.14 6.31
CA ILE A 429 -36.70 8.64 4.93
C ILE A 429 -37.81 7.61 4.66
N LYS A 430 -38.54 7.80 3.57
CA LYS A 430 -39.52 6.85 3.06
C LYS A 430 -38.99 6.19 1.80
N VAL A 431 -38.91 4.88 1.79
CA VAL A 431 -38.32 4.06 0.73
C VAL A 431 -39.35 3.04 0.26
N GLN A 432 -39.52 2.90 -1.05
CA GLN A 432 -40.26 1.79 -1.62
C GLN A 432 -39.32 0.59 -1.69
N LEU A 433 -39.60 -0.43 -0.95
CA LEU A 433 -38.98 -1.75 -1.00
C LEU A 433 -39.70 -2.56 -2.09
N GLY A 434 -39.09 -3.59 -2.64
CA GLY A 434 -39.73 -4.46 -3.62
C GLY A 434 -41.08 -5.02 -3.12
N ASP A 435 -41.91 -5.57 -4.00
CA ASP A 435 -43.17 -6.28 -3.68
C ASP A 435 -44.26 -5.48 -2.97
N GLY A 436 -44.34 -4.18 -3.23
CA GLY A 436 -45.36 -3.31 -2.66
C GLY A 436 -45.18 -2.98 -1.19
N LEU A 437 -44.02 -3.20 -0.64
CA LEU A 437 -43.62 -2.82 0.71
C LEU A 437 -43.09 -1.38 0.75
N ILE A 438 -43.32 -0.71 1.87
CA ILE A 438 -42.83 0.64 2.12
C ILE A 438 -42.07 0.63 3.45
N GLY A 439 -40.83 1.08 3.39
CA GLY A 439 -39.97 1.28 4.56
C GLY A 439 -39.96 2.73 5.02
N HIS A 440 -40.15 2.92 6.31
CA HIS A 440 -40.05 4.19 7.00
C HIS A 440 -38.84 4.14 7.95
N TYR A 441 -37.92 5.08 7.80
CA TYR A 441 -36.68 5.09 8.57
C TYR A 441 -36.45 6.46 9.18
N TRP A 442 -36.12 6.47 10.47
CA TRP A 442 -35.72 7.67 11.22
C TRP A 442 -34.23 7.54 11.50
N PHE A 443 -33.45 8.35 10.86
CA PHE A 443 -31.99 8.25 10.85
C PHE A 443 -31.36 9.38 11.66
N ASP A 444 -30.51 9.02 12.62
CA ASP A 444 -29.66 9.96 13.32
C ASP A 444 -28.33 10.11 12.58
N LEU A 445 -28.11 11.30 12.02
CA LEU A 445 -26.90 11.60 11.26
C LEU A 445 -25.65 11.71 12.14
N ASP A 446 -25.80 12.05 13.43
CA ASP A 446 -24.68 12.16 14.34
C ASP A 446 -24.22 10.78 14.81
N GLN A 447 -25.18 9.90 15.11
CA GLN A 447 -24.92 8.51 15.48
C GLN A 447 -24.69 7.58 14.28
N LYS A 448 -25.02 8.05 13.07
CA LYS A 448 -24.91 7.30 11.81
C LYS A 448 -25.70 5.98 11.80
N ILE A 449 -26.84 5.96 12.42
CA ILE A 449 -27.69 4.77 12.52
C ILE A 449 -29.18 5.14 12.39
N ALA A 450 -29.97 4.22 11.83
CA ALA A 450 -31.41 4.34 11.90
C ALA A 450 -31.86 3.99 13.34
N VAL A 451 -32.48 4.95 14.03
CA VAL A 451 -32.93 4.77 15.42
C VAL A 451 -34.32 4.15 15.52
N LYS A 452 -35.08 4.25 14.43
CA LYS A 452 -36.37 3.61 14.27
C LYS A 452 -36.58 3.22 12.82
N SER A 453 -37.12 2.05 12.58
CA SER A 453 -37.57 1.62 11.26
C SER A 453 -38.93 0.94 11.36
N GLU A 454 -39.75 1.12 10.34
CA GLU A 454 -41.06 0.45 10.19
C GLU A 454 -41.19 -0.01 8.74
N VAL A 455 -41.61 -1.24 8.54
CA VAL A 455 -41.95 -1.79 7.23
C VAL A 455 -43.47 -2.05 7.22
N VAL A 456 -44.13 -1.43 6.27
CA VAL A 456 -45.58 -1.54 6.08
C VAL A 456 -45.93 -2.05 4.68
N LYS A 457 -47.01 -2.75 4.54
CA LYS A 457 -47.63 -3.06 3.25
C LYS A 457 -48.22 -1.80 2.62
N SER A 458 -48.49 -1.82 1.32
CA SER A 458 -49.15 -0.72 0.60
C SER A 458 -50.54 -0.33 1.17
N ASN A 459 -51.18 -1.24 1.87
CA ASN A 459 -52.47 -0.99 2.58
C ASN A 459 -52.30 -0.34 3.96
N GLY A 460 -51.08 -0.06 4.41
CA GLY A 460 -50.77 0.54 5.72
C GLY A 460 -50.60 -0.46 6.86
N GLU A 461 -50.70 -1.77 6.63
CA GLU A 461 -50.52 -2.80 7.65
C GLU A 461 -49.04 -2.90 8.04
N LEU A 462 -48.75 -2.78 9.34
CA LEU A 462 -47.38 -2.90 9.87
C LEU A 462 -46.92 -4.36 9.84
N LEU A 463 -45.80 -4.63 9.18
CA LEU A 463 -45.17 -5.96 9.13
C LEU A 463 -44.12 -6.13 10.19
N LYS A 464 -43.25 -5.13 10.31
CA LYS A 464 -42.11 -5.15 11.25
C LYS A 464 -41.80 -3.74 11.72
N SER A 465 -41.30 -3.60 12.93
CA SER A 465 -40.71 -2.37 13.43
C SER A 465 -39.43 -2.68 14.22
N SER A 466 -38.48 -1.79 14.14
CA SER A 466 -37.26 -1.84 14.95
C SER A 466 -37.04 -0.49 15.62
N LYS A 467 -36.61 -0.50 16.87
CA LYS A 467 -36.58 0.66 17.73
C LYS A 467 -35.36 0.62 18.62
N LEU A 468 -34.52 1.66 18.57
CA LEU A 468 -33.37 1.79 19.42
C LEU A 468 -33.78 2.01 20.87
N ILE A 469 -33.29 1.18 21.80
CA ILE A 469 -33.59 1.27 23.23
C ILE A 469 -32.47 1.98 23.98
N SER A 470 -31.22 1.57 23.72
CA SER A 470 -30.05 2.12 24.42
C SER A 470 -28.82 2.17 23.57
N ILE A 471 -27.91 3.07 23.93
CA ILE A 471 -26.55 3.20 23.37
C ILE A 471 -25.56 2.99 24.52
N GLN A 472 -24.62 2.05 24.33
CA GLN A 472 -23.56 1.74 25.31
C GLN A 472 -22.17 2.00 24.74
#